data_436c12cfaa742a38cca5328bbe3ab315
#
_entry.id   436c12cfaa742a38cca5328bbe3ab315
#
_cell.length_a   1.000
_cell.length_b   1.000
_cell.length_c   1.000
_cell.angle_alpha   90.00
_cell.angle_beta   90.00
_cell.angle_gamma   90.00
#
_symmetry.space_group_name_H-M   'P 1'
#
loop_
_entity.id
_entity.type
_entity.pdbx_description
1 polymer ?
#
loop_
_entity_poly.entity_id
_entity_poly.type
_entity_poly.pdbx_seq_one_letter_code
_entity_poly.pdbx_strand_id
1 'polypeptide(L)'
;MPRIIARILSVATASVLLLGCGNDAGESAVTDSSAEVPTSIEIVPTPTPAGDVDNADLSVKPLVTIPPSSPPTELLIEDLVVGSGSPVDVGDFLIMDYVGVSYSTGLQFDASWDRGSPFPFELGAGRVIQGWDQGIVGMSVGGRRSLTIPPELAYGENGSGSGSIGPNETLVFVVDLIASVPANLEKPTEELTSESTTELETNDISEGSGAIVQPGNVVYIHYVGVSASTGEQFDSSWDRGRSEFIGYISGAGLS
;
A
#
# COMPACT_ATOMS: atom_id res chain seq x y z
N MET A 1 -24.89 15.06 29.11
CA MET A 1 -23.88 14.39 28.29
C MET A 1 -23.81 15.15 26.99
N PRO A 2 -22.70 15.78 26.61
CA PRO A 2 -22.57 16.51 25.36
C PRO A 2 -22.64 15.52 24.20
N ARG A 3 -23.55 15.76 23.26
CA ARG A 3 -23.64 15.01 22.01
C ARG A 3 -22.63 15.57 21.03
N ILE A 4 -21.76 14.71 20.55
CA ILE A 4 -20.71 15.03 19.59
C ILE A 4 -21.32 14.87 18.19
N ILE A 5 -21.31 15.93 17.40
CA ILE A 5 -21.62 15.87 15.97
C ILE A 5 -20.30 15.93 15.22
N ALA A 6 -19.93 14.83 14.60
CA ALA A 6 -18.80 14.80 13.68
C ALA A 6 -19.33 15.08 12.26
N ARG A 7 -18.96 16.22 11.68
CA ARG A 7 -19.07 16.43 10.25
C ARG A 7 -17.78 15.96 9.61
N ILE A 8 -17.87 14.92 8.83
CA ILE A 8 -16.73 14.35 8.12
C ILE A 8 -16.65 15.02 6.78
N LEU A 9 -15.62 15.83 6.59
CA LEU A 9 -15.27 16.38 5.30
C LEU A 9 -14.49 15.29 4.56
N SER A 10 -15.13 14.60 3.63
CA SER A 10 -14.50 13.59 2.81
C SER A 10 -14.04 14.20 1.51
N VAL A 11 -12.76 14.53 1.42
CA VAL A 11 -12.10 14.68 0.13
C VAL A 11 -11.59 13.29 -0.22
N ALA A 12 -12.46 12.48 -0.83
CA ALA A 12 -12.12 11.12 -1.18
C ALA A 12 -11.59 11.04 -2.60
N THR A 13 -10.27 10.98 -2.73
CA THR A 13 -9.69 10.26 -3.87
C THR A 13 -9.55 8.81 -3.45
N ALA A 14 -10.64 8.06 -3.49
CA ALA A 14 -10.64 6.65 -3.13
C ALA A 14 -10.48 5.79 -4.38
N SER A 15 -9.33 5.15 -4.52
CA SER A 15 -9.18 4.02 -5.43
C SER A 15 -9.61 2.76 -4.69
N VAL A 16 -10.71 2.15 -5.11
CA VAL A 16 -11.24 0.92 -4.50
C VAL A 16 -10.83 -0.28 -5.33
N LEU A 17 -10.10 -1.21 -4.71
CA LEU A 17 -9.90 -2.55 -5.24
C LEU A 17 -10.95 -3.49 -4.66
N LEU A 18 -11.70 -4.17 -5.54
CA LEU A 18 -12.63 -5.25 -5.16
C LEU A 18 -11.84 -6.56 -5.03
N LEU A 19 -11.69 -7.06 -3.80
CA LEU A 19 -11.29 -8.45 -3.57
C LEU A 19 -12.54 -9.30 -3.36
N GLY A 20 -12.82 -10.18 -4.31
CA GLY A 20 -13.83 -11.23 -4.18
C GLY A 20 -13.24 -12.46 -3.46
N CYS A 21 -13.73 -12.80 -2.27
CA CYS A 21 -13.48 -14.07 -1.61
C CYS A 21 -14.53 -15.08 -2.06
N GLY A 22 -14.12 -16.13 -2.77
CA GLY A 22 -14.91 -17.34 -2.99
C GLY A 22 -14.53 -18.40 -1.96
N ASN A 23 -15.48 -18.77 -1.10
CA ASN A 23 -15.42 -19.96 -0.25
C ASN A 23 -15.87 -21.15 -1.04
N ASP A 24 -15.09 -22.24 -1.03
CA ASP A 24 -15.65 -23.58 -1.25
C ASP A 24 -15.02 -24.58 -0.28
N ALA A 25 -15.89 -25.22 0.48
CA ALA A 25 -15.59 -26.27 1.44
C ALA A 25 -15.91 -27.64 0.83
N GLY A 26 -15.04 -28.62 1.03
CA GLY A 26 -15.24 -30.03 0.65
C GLY A 26 -14.13 -30.88 1.21
N GLU A 27 -14.32 -31.40 2.27
CA GLU A 27 -14.55 -32.72 2.86
C GLU A 27 -13.54 -33.85 2.56
N SER A 28 -13.14 -34.47 3.65
CA SER A 28 -12.18 -35.51 3.94
C SER A 28 -12.33 -36.81 3.16
N ALA A 29 -11.20 -37.49 2.95
CA ALA A 29 -11.13 -38.95 3.10
C ALA A 29 -9.69 -39.40 3.39
N VAL A 30 -9.52 -40.06 4.52
CA VAL A 30 -8.33 -40.78 4.99
C VAL A 30 -8.32 -42.16 4.33
N THR A 31 -7.16 -42.61 3.78
CA THR A 31 -6.79 -44.00 3.74
C THR A 31 -5.26 -44.17 3.82
N ASP A 32 -4.91 -44.97 4.78
CA ASP A 32 -3.62 -45.55 5.13
C ASP A 32 -3.08 -46.50 4.02
N SER A 33 -1.77 -46.53 3.75
CA SER A 33 -0.94 -47.72 3.59
C SER A 33 0.49 -47.46 3.14
N SER A 34 1.42 -47.80 4.04
CA SER A 34 2.66 -48.55 3.87
C SER A 34 3.63 -48.28 2.70
N ALA A 35 4.82 -47.86 3.11
CA ALA A 35 6.18 -48.20 2.66
C ALA A 35 6.46 -48.61 1.20
N GLU A 36 7.32 -47.81 0.54
CA GLU A 36 8.52 -48.28 -0.16
C GLU A 36 9.40 -47.08 -0.53
N VAL A 37 10.70 -47.18 -0.25
CA VAL A 37 11.72 -46.22 -0.64
C VAL A 37 12.21 -46.59 -2.04
N PRO A 38 12.11 -45.68 -3.02
CA PRO A 38 13.02 -45.73 -4.16
C PRO A 38 13.93 -44.50 -4.13
N THR A 39 15.22 -44.78 -4.17
CA THR A 39 16.27 -43.87 -4.56
C THR A 39 15.89 -43.18 -5.87
N SER A 40 15.41 -41.95 -5.79
CA SER A 40 15.15 -41.11 -6.98
C SER A 40 16.11 -39.95 -7.00
N ILE A 41 16.83 -39.92 -8.09
CA ILE A 41 17.66 -38.83 -8.59
C ILE A 41 16.83 -37.52 -8.51
N GLU A 42 17.33 -36.59 -7.69
CA GLU A 42 16.81 -35.23 -7.58
C GLU A 42 17.00 -34.55 -8.94
N ILE A 43 15.93 -34.54 -9.72
CA ILE A 43 15.85 -33.69 -10.92
C ILE A 43 15.67 -32.29 -10.40
N VAL A 44 16.77 -31.51 -10.36
CA VAL A 44 16.68 -30.04 -10.22
C VAL A 44 15.74 -29.55 -11.33
N PRO A 45 14.62 -28.95 -11.01
CA PRO A 45 13.74 -28.38 -12.04
C PRO A 45 14.54 -27.31 -12.78
N THR A 46 14.81 -27.58 -14.04
CA THR A 46 15.25 -26.52 -14.99
C THR A 46 14.25 -25.39 -14.86
N PRO A 47 14.67 -24.11 -14.64
CA PRO A 47 13.75 -23.00 -14.61
C PRO A 47 13.01 -22.98 -15.95
N THR A 48 11.71 -23.24 -15.89
CA THR A 48 10.82 -23.01 -17.00
C THR A 48 10.98 -21.54 -17.39
N PRO A 49 11.21 -21.19 -18.67
CA PRO A 49 11.21 -19.79 -19.07
C PRO A 49 9.86 -19.22 -18.63
N ALA A 50 9.89 -18.17 -17.82
CA ALA A 50 8.71 -17.47 -17.38
C ALA A 50 7.92 -17.06 -18.64
N GLY A 51 6.77 -17.69 -18.84
CA GLY A 51 5.80 -17.16 -19.79
C GLY A 51 5.53 -15.72 -19.39
N ASP A 52 5.26 -14.86 -20.37
CA ASP A 52 4.89 -13.47 -20.18
C ASP A 52 3.83 -13.36 -19.06
N VAL A 53 4.29 -13.16 -17.84
CA VAL A 53 3.39 -12.78 -16.76
C VAL A 53 3.11 -11.33 -17.02
N ASP A 54 1.87 -11.05 -17.41
CA ASP A 54 1.42 -9.70 -17.69
C ASP A 54 1.44 -8.89 -16.38
N ASN A 55 2.58 -8.25 -16.10
CA ASN A 55 2.71 -7.31 -15.00
C ASN A 55 1.81 -6.07 -15.16
N ALA A 56 0.99 -5.99 -16.21
CA ALA A 56 0.04 -4.92 -16.42
C ALA A 56 -1.23 -5.05 -15.55
N ASP A 57 -1.54 -6.24 -15.05
CA ASP A 57 -2.70 -6.43 -14.16
C ASP A 57 -2.32 -6.11 -12.71
N LEU A 58 -2.76 -4.95 -12.23
CA LEU A 58 -2.52 -4.49 -10.85
C LEU A 58 -3.33 -5.25 -9.79
N SER A 59 -4.29 -6.07 -10.18
CA SER A 59 -5.07 -6.91 -9.25
C SER A 59 -4.35 -8.20 -8.86
N VAL A 60 -3.22 -8.49 -9.51
CA VAL A 60 -2.44 -9.72 -9.32
C VAL A 60 -1.06 -9.37 -8.77
N LYS A 61 -0.61 -10.16 -7.78
CA LYS A 61 0.75 -10.06 -7.24
C LYS A 61 1.77 -10.10 -8.36
N PRO A 62 2.65 -9.08 -8.50
CA PRO A 62 3.63 -9.04 -9.58
C PRO A 62 4.69 -10.12 -9.46
N LEU A 63 5.21 -10.57 -10.60
CA LEU A 63 6.42 -11.35 -10.67
C LEU A 63 7.62 -10.40 -10.78
N VAL A 64 8.58 -10.56 -9.87
CA VAL A 64 9.86 -9.83 -9.95
C VAL A 64 10.85 -10.63 -10.76
N THR A 65 11.33 -10.07 -11.86
CA THR A 65 12.34 -10.67 -12.72
C THR A 65 13.71 -10.06 -12.44
N ILE A 66 14.71 -10.90 -12.16
CA ILE A 66 16.10 -10.44 -12.00
C ILE A 66 16.78 -10.45 -13.36
N PRO A 67 17.35 -9.33 -13.82
CA PRO A 67 18.14 -9.30 -15.05
C PRO A 67 19.36 -10.22 -14.93
N PRO A 68 19.74 -10.94 -16.03
CA PRO A 68 20.92 -11.83 -16.01
C PRO A 68 22.24 -11.07 -16.11
N SER A 69 22.28 -9.81 -15.71
CA SER A 69 23.47 -8.95 -15.72
C SER A 69 24.10 -8.86 -14.32
N SER A 70 25.24 -8.19 -14.22
CA SER A 70 25.77 -7.78 -12.91
C SER A 70 24.82 -6.79 -12.24
N PRO A 71 24.72 -6.79 -10.89
CA PRO A 71 23.91 -5.82 -10.18
C PRO A 71 24.37 -4.38 -10.52
N PRO A 72 23.44 -3.42 -10.66
CA PRO A 72 23.78 -2.04 -10.95
C PRO A 72 24.37 -1.37 -9.71
N THR A 73 25.18 -0.33 -9.96
CA THR A 73 25.77 0.53 -8.93
C THR A 73 24.95 1.80 -8.69
N GLU A 74 23.90 2.03 -9.47
CA GLU A 74 22.99 3.15 -9.38
C GLU A 74 21.55 2.66 -9.27
N LEU A 75 20.67 3.50 -8.75
CA LEU A 75 19.24 3.21 -8.70
C LEU A 75 18.69 3.14 -10.13
N LEU A 76 18.11 1.99 -10.47
CA LEU A 76 17.36 1.84 -11.71
C LEU A 76 15.85 1.90 -11.43
N ILE A 77 15.16 2.68 -12.25
CA ILE A 77 13.71 2.92 -12.16
C ILE A 77 13.09 2.58 -13.52
N GLU A 78 12.08 1.72 -13.51
CA GLU A 78 11.35 1.34 -14.71
C GLU A 78 9.84 1.32 -14.42
N ASP A 79 9.07 2.11 -15.16
CA ASP A 79 7.61 2.07 -15.08
C ASP A 79 7.08 0.89 -15.91
N LEU A 80 6.58 -0.15 -15.22
CA LEU A 80 5.93 -1.30 -15.84
C LEU A 80 4.51 -0.97 -16.28
N VAL A 81 3.81 -0.15 -15.48
CA VAL A 81 2.51 0.44 -15.78
C VAL A 81 2.55 1.91 -15.36
N VAL A 82 2.24 2.80 -16.28
CA VAL A 82 2.06 4.21 -15.96
C VAL A 82 0.64 4.42 -15.45
N GLY A 83 0.52 4.87 -14.20
CA GLY A 83 -0.77 5.19 -13.60
C GLY A 83 -1.45 6.39 -14.28
N SER A 84 -2.77 6.45 -14.15
CA SER A 84 -3.58 7.55 -14.69
C SER A 84 -3.91 8.64 -13.64
N GLY A 85 -3.58 8.41 -12.37
CA GLY A 85 -3.78 9.37 -11.30
C GLY A 85 -2.69 10.44 -11.23
N SER A 86 -2.75 11.27 -10.19
CA SER A 86 -1.74 12.30 -9.96
C SER A 86 -0.37 11.70 -9.64
N PRO A 87 0.72 12.32 -10.11
CA PRO A 87 2.06 11.95 -9.68
C PRO A 87 2.27 12.35 -8.21
N VAL A 88 3.10 11.60 -7.50
CA VAL A 88 3.40 11.85 -6.09
C VAL A 88 4.71 12.62 -5.90
N ASP A 89 4.71 13.46 -4.87
CA ASP A 89 5.85 14.27 -4.46
C ASP A 89 6.31 13.93 -3.03
N VAL A 90 7.48 14.45 -2.66
CA VAL A 90 8.01 14.34 -1.29
C VAL A 90 7.03 14.97 -0.30
N GLY A 91 6.74 14.28 0.79
CA GLY A 91 5.79 14.66 1.82
C GLY A 91 4.40 14.04 1.64
N ASP A 92 4.08 13.50 0.45
CA ASP A 92 2.83 12.80 0.24
C ASP A 92 2.76 11.52 1.08
N PHE A 93 1.57 11.23 1.59
CA PHE A 93 1.31 9.97 2.27
C PHE A 93 0.84 8.93 1.26
N LEU A 94 1.57 7.83 1.16
CA LEU A 94 1.38 6.81 0.14
C LEU A 94 0.82 5.52 0.72
N ILE A 95 0.05 4.82 -0.10
CA ILE A 95 -0.46 3.47 0.16
C ILE A 95 -0.01 2.60 -1.00
N MET A 96 0.81 1.60 -0.70
CA MET A 96 1.47 0.80 -1.71
C MET A 96 1.37 -0.69 -1.45
N ASP A 97 1.25 -1.47 -2.52
CA ASP A 97 1.62 -2.87 -2.48
C ASP A 97 3.01 -3.07 -3.08
N TYR A 98 3.68 -4.13 -2.67
CA TYR A 98 5.01 -4.42 -3.15
C TYR A 98 5.41 -5.90 -3.03
N VAL A 99 6.39 -6.26 -3.83
CA VAL A 99 7.18 -7.49 -3.70
C VAL A 99 8.65 -7.12 -3.74
N GLY A 100 9.44 -7.57 -2.75
CA GLY A 100 10.88 -7.37 -2.64
C GLY A 100 11.64 -8.68 -2.78
N VAL A 101 12.65 -8.68 -3.65
CA VAL A 101 13.47 -9.85 -4.01
C VAL A 101 14.95 -9.49 -3.89
N SER A 102 15.76 -10.43 -3.37
CA SER A 102 17.22 -10.35 -3.36
C SER A 102 17.76 -10.55 -4.77
N TYR A 103 18.60 -9.65 -5.24
CA TYR A 103 19.20 -9.73 -6.58
C TYR A 103 20.09 -10.97 -6.74
N SER A 104 20.90 -11.27 -5.72
CA SER A 104 21.90 -12.34 -5.78
C SER A 104 21.27 -13.74 -5.79
N THR A 105 20.12 -13.91 -5.13
CA THR A 105 19.49 -15.22 -4.95
C THR A 105 18.21 -15.40 -5.75
N GLY A 106 17.56 -14.32 -6.17
CA GLY A 106 16.23 -14.33 -6.76
C GLY A 106 15.11 -14.65 -5.76
N LEU A 107 15.43 -14.77 -4.46
CA LEU A 107 14.44 -15.13 -3.45
C LEU A 107 13.71 -13.90 -2.92
N GLN A 108 12.39 -14.03 -2.80
CA GLN A 108 11.57 -13.02 -2.14
C GLN A 108 11.93 -12.97 -0.65
N PHE A 109 12.15 -11.76 -0.13
CA PHE A 109 12.37 -11.53 1.30
C PHE A 109 11.19 -10.87 1.99
N ASP A 110 10.35 -10.13 1.25
CA ASP A 110 9.15 -9.50 1.79
C ASP A 110 8.13 -9.18 0.69
N ALA A 111 6.83 -9.15 1.05
CA ALA A 111 5.74 -8.71 0.19
C ALA A 111 4.52 -8.29 1.02
N SER A 112 3.92 -7.15 0.72
CA SER A 112 2.64 -6.72 1.29
C SER A 112 1.50 -7.65 0.85
N TRP A 113 1.56 -8.13 -0.37
CA TRP A 113 0.63 -9.10 -0.95
C TRP A 113 0.43 -10.36 -0.11
N ASP A 114 1.50 -10.88 0.50
CA ASP A 114 1.44 -12.08 1.34
C ASP A 114 0.79 -11.82 2.70
N ARG A 115 0.79 -10.58 3.12
CA ARG A 115 0.12 -10.12 4.35
C ARG A 115 -1.33 -9.73 4.13
N GLY A 116 -1.75 -9.55 2.86
CA GLY A 116 -3.08 -9.06 2.51
C GLY A 116 -3.37 -7.65 3.02
N SER A 117 -2.32 -6.85 3.23
CA SER A 117 -2.42 -5.48 3.73
C SER A 117 -1.40 -4.59 3.05
N PRO A 118 -1.83 -3.53 2.35
CA PRO A 118 -0.95 -2.54 1.79
C PRO A 118 -0.07 -1.86 2.84
N PHE A 119 1.02 -1.29 2.40
CA PHE A 119 2.01 -0.62 3.23
C PHE A 119 1.87 0.90 3.11
N PRO A 120 1.48 1.60 4.20
CA PRO A 120 1.37 3.04 4.23
C PRO A 120 2.65 3.69 4.75
N PHE A 121 3.10 4.79 4.12
CA PHE A 121 4.22 5.60 4.59
C PHE A 121 4.21 7.00 3.97
N GLU A 122 4.96 7.92 4.58
CA GLU A 122 5.21 9.28 4.08
C GLU A 122 6.47 9.29 3.22
N LEU A 123 6.36 9.72 1.97
CA LEU A 123 7.45 9.76 0.99
C LEU A 123 8.49 10.81 1.38
N GLY A 124 9.77 10.44 1.38
CA GLY A 124 10.88 11.33 1.70
C GLY A 124 11.11 11.61 3.18
N ALA A 125 10.32 10.99 4.07
CA ALA A 125 10.48 11.15 5.53
C ALA A 125 11.54 10.22 6.15
N GLY A 126 12.27 9.45 5.35
CA GLY A 126 13.26 8.47 5.83
C GLY A 126 12.65 7.33 6.62
N ARG A 127 11.38 6.99 6.36
CA ARG A 127 10.67 5.85 6.97
C ARG A 127 10.93 4.56 6.24
N VAL A 128 11.44 4.65 5.02
CA VAL A 128 11.80 3.55 4.13
C VAL A 128 13.27 3.69 3.70
N ILE A 129 13.79 2.71 2.97
CA ILE A 129 15.15 2.79 2.41
C ILE A 129 15.23 3.94 1.39
N GLN A 130 16.42 4.53 1.26
CA GLN A 130 16.63 5.70 0.39
C GLN A 130 16.24 5.44 -1.07
N GLY A 131 16.43 4.21 -1.55
CA GLY A 131 16.03 3.82 -2.89
C GLY A 131 14.52 3.95 -3.14
N TRP A 132 13.69 3.77 -2.11
CA TRP A 132 12.25 4.04 -2.20
C TRP A 132 11.95 5.54 -2.17
N ASP A 133 12.53 6.27 -1.20
CA ASP A 133 12.32 7.72 -1.09
C ASP A 133 12.73 8.47 -2.37
N GLN A 134 13.72 7.96 -3.10
CA GLN A 134 14.15 8.54 -4.38
C GLN A 134 13.40 7.95 -5.59
N GLY A 135 13.16 6.65 -5.58
CA GLY A 135 12.66 5.92 -6.74
C GLY A 135 11.17 6.04 -6.97
N ILE A 136 10.38 6.42 -5.95
CA ILE A 136 8.93 6.51 -6.03
C ILE A 136 8.46 7.92 -6.44
N VAL A 137 9.27 8.95 -6.21
CA VAL A 137 8.92 10.32 -6.62
C VAL A 137 8.52 10.37 -8.10
N GLY A 138 7.44 11.08 -8.38
CA GLY A 138 6.87 11.22 -9.73
C GLY A 138 6.09 10.01 -10.25
N MET A 139 5.97 8.94 -9.46
CA MET A 139 5.10 7.82 -9.81
C MET A 139 3.64 8.25 -9.75
N SER A 140 2.83 7.87 -10.74
CA SER A 140 1.40 8.19 -10.75
C SER A 140 0.56 7.13 -10.05
N VAL A 141 -0.49 7.56 -9.32
CA VAL A 141 -1.46 6.64 -8.70
C VAL A 141 -2.07 5.70 -9.74
N GLY A 142 -2.17 4.42 -9.38
CA GLY A 142 -2.58 3.34 -10.28
C GLY A 142 -1.44 2.85 -11.19
N GLY A 143 -0.20 3.19 -10.88
CA GLY A 143 0.99 2.72 -11.57
C GLY A 143 1.65 1.52 -10.90
N ARG A 144 2.49 0.81 -11.65
CA ARG A 144 3.41 -0.23 -11.20
C ARG A 144 4.82 0.10 -11.66
N ARG A 145 5.78 0.05 -10.76
CA ARG A 145 7.18 0.44 -11.01
C ARG A 145 8.13 -0.63 -10.49
N SER A 146 9.16 -0.91 -11.25
CA SER A 146 10.31 -1.72 -10.81
C SER A 146 11.43 -0.80 -10.33
N LEU A 147 12.02 -1.14 -9.18
CA LEU A 147 13.16 -0.45 -8.60
C LEU A 147 14.27 -1.46 -8.37
N THR A 148 15.45 -1.27 -9.00
CA THR A 148 16.65 -2.00 -8.64
C THR A 148 17.56 -1.09 -7.83
N ILE A 149 17.74 -1.44 -6.57
CA ILE A 149 18.31 -0.57 -5.54
C ILE A 149 19.67 -1.12 -5.10
N PRO A 150 20.77 -0.39 -5.35
CA PRO A 150 22.10 -0.82 -4.88
C PRO A 150 22.19 -0.76 -3.34
N PRO A 151 23.12 -1.48 -2.73
CA PRO A 151 23.24 -1.59 -1.28
C PRO A 151 23.30 -0.26 -0.54
N GLU A 152 23.97 0.74 -1.10
CA GLU A 152 24.16 2.09 -0.51
C GLU A 152 22.84 2.84 -0.30
N LEU A 153 21.84 2.55 -1.12
CA LEU A 153 20.48 3.10 -1.02
C LEU A 153 19.50 2.16 -0.33
N ALA A 154 20.00 1.03 0.20
CA ALA A 154 19.23 0.00 0.90
C ALA A 154 19.80 -0.23 2.32
N TYR A 155 20.33 -1.41 2.59
CA TYR A 155 20.79 -1.81 3.93
C TYR A 155 22.32 -1.83 4.07
N GLY A 156 23.07 -1.49 3.01
CA GLY A 156 24.51 -1.31 3.02
C GLY A 156 25.31 -2.57 3.44
N GLU A 157 26.48 -2.30 4.03
CA GLU A 157 27.44 -3.33 4.45
C GLU A 157 26.92 -4.24 5.59
N ASN A 158 25.92 -3.82 6.33
CA ASN A 158 25.43 -4.56 7.48
C ASN A 158 24.25 -5.50 7.14
N GLY A 159 23.57 -5.28 6.03
CA GLY A 159 22.32 -5.97 5.72
C GLY A 159 21.18 -5.57 6.66
N SER A 160 20.04 -6.27 6.59
CA SER A 160 18.91 -6.00 7.50
C SER A 160 19.16 -6.59 8.89
N GLY A 161 18.70 -5.86 9.92
CA GLY A 161 18.82 -6.33 11.31
C GLY A 161 18.09 -7.65 11.61
N SER A 162 17.13 -8.06 10.77
CA SER A 162 16.44 -9.35 10.85
C SER A 162 17.22 -10.51 10.24
N GLY A 163 18.28 -10.22 9.46
CA GLY A 163 19.06 -11.24 8.74
C GLY A 163 18.40 -11.76 7.45
N SER A 164 17.22 -11.23 7.08
CA SER A 164 16.56 -11.62 5.82
C SER A 164 17.24 -11.05 4.57
N ILE A 165 18.02 -9.97 4.73
CA ILE A 165 18.82 -9.35 3.68
C ILE A 165 20.28 -9.33 4.15
N GLY A 166 21.15 -9.90 3.32
CA GLY A 166 22.59 -10.00 3.61
C GLY A 166 23.34 -8.67 3.45
N PRO A 167 24.61 -8.64 3.86
CA PRO A 167 25.50 -7.50 3.61
C PRO A 167 25.68 -7.24 2.11
N ASN A 168 25.73 -5.97 1.73
CA ASN A 168 25.96 -5.53 0.36
C ASN A 168 25.00 -6.14 -0.67
N GLU A 169 23.76 -6.43 -0.27
CA GLU A 169 22.75 -6.99 -1.15
C GLU A 169 22.04 -5.90 -1.96
N THR A 170 22.02 -6.07 -3.28
CA THR A 170 21.18 -5.30 -4.19
C THR A 170 19.75 -5.83 -4.14
N LEU A 171 18.77 -4.95 -4.07
CA LEU A 171 17.38 -5.33 -3.95
C LEU A 171 16.60 -4.99 -5.21
N VAL A 172 15.66 -5.84 -5.57
CA VAL A 172 14.69 -5.55 -6.63
C VAL A 172 13.31 -5.51 -6.02
N PHE A 173 12.61 -4.41 -6.23
CA PHE A 173 11.22 -4.28 -5.85
C PHE A 173 10.36 -4.06 -7.08
N VAL A 174 9.18 -4.64 -7.06
CA VAL A 174 8.06 -4.18 -7.86
C VAL A 174 7.04 -3.60 -6.90
N VAL A 175 6.69 -2.33 -7.12
CA VAL A 175 5.80 -1.54 -6.26
C VAL A 175 4.58 -1.08 -7.03
N ASP A 176 3.41 -1.11 -6.38
CA ASP A 176 2.14 -0.66 -6.91
C ASP A 176 1.66 0.52 -6.07
N LEU A 177 1.47 1.67 -6.68
CA LEU A 177 0.93 2.84 -5.99
C LEU A 177 -0.60 2.81 -6.06
N ILE A 178 -1.21 2.41 -4.95
CA ILE A 178 -2.67 2.24 -4.84
C ILE A 178 -3.37 3.59 -4.65
N ALA A 179 -2.83 4.41 -3.74
CA ALA A 179 -3.39 5.72 -3.42
C ALA A 179 -2.32 6.66 -2.86
N SER A 180 -2.59 7.95 -2.94
CA SER A 180 -1.79 8.98 -2.27
C SER A 180 -2.69 10.04 -1.66
N VAL A 181 -2.22 10.62 -0.56
CA VAL A 181 -2.79 11.82 0.06
C VAL A 181 -1.74 12.91 -0.04
N PRO A 182 -1.97 13.97 -0.83
CA PRO A 182 -1.01 15.05 -1.00
C PRO A 182 -0.70 15.78 0.31
N ALA A 183 0.57 16.10 0.55
CA ALA A 183 1.02 16.85 1.72
C ALA A 183 0.48 18.28 1.77
N ASN A 184 0.14 18.84 0.62
CA ASN A 184 -0.32 20.23 0.47
C ASN A 184 -1.84 20.38 0.52
N LEU A 185 -2.59 19.38 0.99
CA LEU A 185 -4.01 19.54 1.21
C LEU A 185 -4.27 20.62 2.25
N GLU A 186 -5.08 21.61 1.88
CA GLU A 186 -5.46 22.68 2.80
C GLU A 186 -6.47 22.16 3.84
N LYS A 187 -6.21 22.53 5.10
CA LYS A 187 -7.17 22.28 6.18
C LYS A 187 -8.46 23.04 5.91
N PRO A 188 -9.62 22.38 5.94
CA PRO A 188 -10.89 23.08 5.75
C PRO A 188 -11.08 24.16 6.83
N THR A 189 -11.44 25.36 6.39
CA THR A 189 -11.67 26.52 7.27
C THR A 189 -13.15 26.86 7.42
N GLU A 190 -14.05 25.96 6.99
CA GLU A 190 -15.48 26.24 7.01
C GLU A 190 -16.01 26.45 8.43
N GLU A 191 -16.72 27.58 8.63
CA GLU A 191 -17.47 27.82 9.85
C GLU A 191 -18.65 26.84 9.89
N LEU A 192 -18.56 25.87 10.79
CA LEU A 192 -19.68 24.97 11.05
C LEU A 192 -20.77 25.75 11.77
N THR A 193 -21.87 25.99 11.09
CA THR A 193 -23.07 26.61 11.73
C THR A 193 -23.57 25.67 12.83
N SER A 194 -23.65 26.19 14.04
CA SER A 194 -23.93 25.47 15.28
C SER A 194 -25.40 25.14 15.50
N GLU A 195 -26.11 24.60 14.51
CA GLU A 195 -27.44 24.06 14.78
C GLU A 195 -27.31 22.65 15.32
N SER A 196 -27.80 22.44 16.54
CA SER A 196 -27.82 21.13 17.16
C SER A 196 -28.88 20.27 16.47
N THR A 197 -28.44 19.28 15.66
CA THR A 197 -29.32 18.29 15.06
C THR A 197 -29.46 17.07 15.97
N THR A 198 -30.61 16.40 15.91
CA THR A 198 -30.86 15.14 16.63
C THR A 198 -30.59 13.92 15.78
N GLU A 199 -30.33 14.14 14.49
CA GLU A 199 -30.08 13.11 13.48
C GLU A 199 -28.73 13.36 12.81
N LEU A 200 -28.15 12.33 12.21
CA LEU A 200 -26.94 12.46 11.40
C LEU A 200 -27.28 13.21 10.11
N GLU A 201 -26.64 14.34 9.91
CA GLU A 201 -26.69 15.07 8.64
C GLU A 201 -25.37 14.92 7.90
N THR A 202 -25.44 14.66 6.60
CA THR A 202 -24.28 14.60 5.72
C THR A 202 -24.42 15.64 4.62
N ASN A 203 -23.33 16.35 4.33
CA ASN A 203 -23.25 17.31 3.25
C ASN A 203 -21.90 17.18 2.54
N ASP A 204 -21.95 16.87 1.26
CA ASP A 204 -20.75 16.83 0.42
C ASP A 204 -20.40 18.24 -0.03
N ILE A 205 -19.28 18.78 0.49
CA ILE A 205 -18.79 20.10 0.11
C ILE A 205 -18.18 20.06 -1.29
N SER A 206 -17.57 18.94 -1.64
CA SER A 206 -17.03 18.67 -2.97
C SER A 206 -17.18 17.19 -3.30
N GLU A 207 -17.78 16.91 -4.46
CA GLU A 207 -17.89 15.55 -4.94
C GLU A 207 -16.55 15.07 -5.51
N GLY A 208 -16.12 13.87 -5.09
CA GLY A 208 -14.98 13.18 -5.67
C GLY A 208 -15.33 12.47 -6.97
N SER A 209 -14.35 12.30 -7.84
CA SER A 209 -14.50 11.51 -9.10
C SER A 209 -14.05 10.05 -8.96
N GLY A 210 -13.64 9.64 -7.76
CA GLY A 210 -13.14 8.29 -7.47
C GLY A 210 -14.27 7.27 -7.28
N ALA A 211 -13.88 6.03 -6.94
CA ALA A 211 -14.83 4.97 -6.65
C ALA A 211 -15.59 5.26 -5.35
N ILE A 212 -16.87 4.88 -5.32
CA ILE A 212 -17.73 5.03 -4.13
C ILE A 212 -17.24 4.04 -3.06
N VAL A 213 -17.05 4.55 -1.84
CA VAL A 213 -16.64 3.74 -0.69
C VAL A 213 -17.76 2.76 -0.30
N GLN A 214 -17.39 1.49 -0.13
CA GLN A 214 -18.31 0.41 0.23
C GLN A 214 -18.01 -0.14 1.62
N PRO A 215 -18.97 -0.78 2.29
CA PRO A 215 -18.72 -1.51 3.52
C PRO A 215 -17.59 -2.54 3.35
N GLY A 216 -16.66 -2.56 4.30
CA GLY A 216 -15.47 -3.41 4.26
C GLY A 216 -14.23 -2.74 3.63
N ASN A 217 -14.38 -1.56 3.04
CA ASN A 217 -13.22 -0.82 2.55
C ASN A 217 -12.41 -0.22 3.71
N VAL A 218 -11.10 -0.20 3.54
CA VAL A 218 -10.19 0.62 4.35
C VAL A 218 -10.18 2.01 3.74
N VAL A 219 -10.35 3.04 4.56
CA VAL A 219 -10.32 4.43 4.12
C VAL A 219 -9.23 5.20 4.84
N TYR A 220 -8.55 6.06 4.11
CA TYR A 220 -7.57 7.01 4.61
C TYR A 220 -8.15 8.40 4.42
N ILE A 221 -8.36 9.12 5.53
CA ILE A 221 -9.03 10.42 5.52
C ILE A 221 -8.27 11.43 6.34
N HIS A 222 -8.35 12.69 5.91
CA HIS A 222 -8.14 13.84 6.77
C HIS A 222 -9.46 14.28 7.38
N TYR A 223 -9.44 14.76 8.61
CA TYR A 223 -10.63 15.23 9.28
C TYR A 223 -10.34 16.37 10.26
N VAL A 224 -11.37 17.19 10.49
CA VAL A 224 -11.42 18.15 11.57
C VAL A 224 -12.71 17.89 12.34
N GLY A 225 -12.60 17.67 13.65
CA GLY A 225 -13.73 17.52 14.57
C GLY A 225 -13.98 18.81 15.33
N VAL A 226 -15.21 19.33 15.25
CA VAL A 226 -15.64 20.55 15.94
C VAL A 226 -16.87 20.27 16.77
N SER A 227 -16.92 20.81 17.99
CA SER A 227 -18.07 20.71 18.87
C SER A 227 -19.19 21.63 18.37
N ALA A 228 -20.35 21.08 18.05
CA ALA A 228 -21.50 21.86 17.60
C ALA A 228 -22.02 22.84 18.65
N SER A 229 -21.79 22.56 19.95
CA SER A 229 -22.27 23.42 21.05
C SER A 229 -21.36 24.60 21.37
N THR A 230 -20.04 24.46 21.09
CA THR A 230 -19.05 25.50 21.41
C THR A 230 -18.41 26.12 20.19
N GLY A 231 -18.51 25.48 19.01
CA GLY A 231 -17.76 25.87 17.82
C GLY A 231 -16.26 25.56 17.91
N GLU A 232 -15.80 24.96 19.01
CA GLU A 232 -14.38 24.69 19.23
C GLU A 232 -13.96 23.36 18.61
N GLN A 233 -12.80 23.39 17.94
CA GLN A 233 -12.18 22.20 17.43
C GLN A 233 -11.70 21.32 18.61
N PHE A 234 -12.05 20.04 18.60
CA PHE A 234 -11.57 19.09 19.61
C PHE A 234 -10.53 18.10 19.07
N ASP A 235 -10.49 17.88 17.75
CA ASP A 235 -9.48 17.03 17.12
C ASP A 235 -9.30 17.39 15.64
N SER A 236 -8.08 17.10 15.10
CA SER A 236 -7.75 17.31 13.70
C SER A 236 -6.55 16.47 13.29
N SER A 237 -6.65 15.76 12.18
CA SER A 237 -5.53 15.03 11.59
C SER A 237 -4.45 15.98 11.05
N TRP A 238 -4.83 17.18 10.57
CA TRP A 238 -3.86 18.19 10.13
C TRP A 238 -2.96 18.70 11.24
N ASP A 239 -3.49 18.88 12.44
CA ASP A 239 -2.73 19.44 13.57
C ASP A 239 -1.72 18.45 14.15
N ARG A 240 -1.85 17.17 13.82
CA ARG A 240 -0.89 16.13 14.20
C ARG A 240 0.25 15.97 13.20
N GLY A 241 0.24 16.71 12.10
CA GLY A 241 1.22 16.57 11.03
C GLY A 241 1.23 15.19 10.38
N ARG A 242 0.11 14.47 10.46
CA ARG A 242 -0.09 13.14 9.87
C ARG A 242 -1.40 13.10 9.12
N SER A 243 -1.35 12.60 7.91
CA SER A 243 -2.51 12.37 7.07
C SER A 243 -3.28 11.10 7.41
N GLU A 244 -3.36 10.70 8.69
CA GLU A 244 -3.87 9.38 9.01
C GLU A 244 -5.01 9.37 10.00
N PHE A 245 -6.19 9.07 9.50
CA PHE A 245 -7.11 8.20 10.21
C PHE A 245 -7.40 7.00 9.31
N ILE A 246 -7.03 5.80 9.77
CA ILE A 246 -7.39 4.56 9.11
C ILE A 246 -8.67 4.07 9.77
N GLY A 247 -9.75 4.04 9.02
CA GLY A 247 -11.02 3.50 9.47
C GLY A 247 -11.46 2.33 8.60
N TYR A 248 -12.08 1.35 9.22
CA TYR A 248 -12.86 0.34 8.49
C TYR A 248 -14.30 0.82 8.42
N ILE A 249 -14.87 0.90 7.21
CA ILE A 249 -16.30 1.12 7.09
C ILE A 249 -16.99 -0.21 7.36
N SER A 250 -17.48 -0.38 8.59
CA SER A 250 -18.41 -1.46 8.91
C SER A 250 -19.82 -1.05 8.47
N GLY A 251 -20.62 -1.99 8.00
CA GLY A 251 -22.01 -1.73 7.56
C GLY A 251 -22.94 -1.19 8.67
N ALA A 252 -22.41 -0.84 9.84
CA ALA A 252 -23.12 -0.32 11.02
C ALA A 252 -22.62 1.08 11.47
N GLY A 253 -21.84 1.77 10.66
CA GLY A 253 -21.23 3.07 11.01
C GLY A 253 -19.82 2.91 11.61
N LEU A 254 -19.09 4.02 11.67
CA LEU A 254 -17.76 4.06 12.28
C LEU A 254 -17.87 3.71 13.77
N SER A 255 -17.24 2.63 14.17
CA SER A 255 -17.10 2.23 15.59
C SER A 255 -15.84 2.84 16.19
#